data_5d7c9b0aa9d42e94033805b1d34b59ec
#
_entry.id   5d7c9b0aa9d42e94033805b1d34b59ec
#
_cell.length_a   1.000
_cell.length_b   1.000
_cell.length_c   1.000
_cell.angle_alpha   90.00
_cell.angle_beta   90.00
_cell.angle_gamma   90.00
#
_symmetry.space_group_name_H-M   'P 1'
#
loop_
_entity.id
_entity.type
_entity.pdbx_description
1 polymer ?
#
loop_
_entity_poly.entity_id
_entity_poly.type
_entity_poly.pdbx_seq_one_letter_code
_entity_poly.pdbx_strand_id
1 'polypeptide(L)'
;MRGALQQARASAQAAEFDAAQHQRAALIAERDKRIALRQSYAEVSDATRSNRRAIGRIRAMYGNSGLRMSGSPLDVLEDTAAEVNLDVARIKYQGTLRAAGYEETANQNRTQAELDLMTADNDRRSGRYSAVAAVLGGIGQAAGTGYSLL
;
A
#
# COMPACT_ATOMS: atom_id res chain seq x y z
N MET A 1 30.12 -20.70 -22.70
CA MET A 1 28.68 -21.03 -22.80
C MET A 1 27.96 -21.21 -21.47
N ARG A 2 28.50 -21.92 -20.49
CA ARG A 2 27.84 -22.10 -19.17
C ARG A 2 27.66 -20.79 -18.39
N GLY A 3 28.57 -19.79 -18.55
CA GLY A 3 28.53 -18.53 -17.80
C GLY A 3 27.31 -17.64 -18.11
N ALA A 4 26.98 -17.44 -19.38
CA ALA A 4 25.85 -16.56 -19.79
C ALA A 4 24.49 -17.11 -19.30
N LEU A 5 24.28 -18.42 -19.40
CA LEU A 5 23.07 -19.08 -18.87
C LEU A 5 23.01 -19.03 -17.34
N GLN A 6 24.13 -19.17 -16.67
CA GLN A 6 24.18 -19.05 -15.21
C GLN A 6 23.90 -17.62 -14.75
N GLN A 7 24.45 -16.63 -15.47
CA GLN A 7 24.20 -15.22 -15.19
C GLN A 7 22.73 -14.86 -15.39
N ALA A 8 22.12 -15.26 -16.52
CA ALA A 8 20.70 -15.01 -16.79
C ALA A 8 19.76 -15.72 -15.76
N ARG A 9 20.17 -16.90 -15.26
CA ARG A 9 19.43 -17.57 -14.18
C ARG A 9 19.57 -16.85 -12.85
N ALA A 10 20.77 -16.37 -12.52
CA ALA A 10 21.03 -15.65 -11.28
C ALA A 10 20.27 -14.31 -11.26
N SER A 11 20.27 -13.56 -12.39
CA SER A 11 19.50 -12.30 -12.48
C SER A 11 17.98 -12.54 -12.40
N ALA A 12 17.46 -13.57 -13.06
CA ALA A 12 16.05 -13.93 -12.95
C ALA A 12 15.65 -14.34 -11.52
N GLN A 13 16.50 -15.08 -10.81
CA GLN A 13 16.26 -15.46 -9.41
C GLN A 13 16.28 -14.23 -8.49
N ALA A 14 17.20 -13.27 -8.72
CA ALA A 14 17.24 -12.03 -7.98
C ALA A 14 15.94 -11.23 -8.19
N ALA A 15 15.50 -11.07 -9.43
CA ALA A 15 14.24 -10.36 -9.75
C ALA A 15 13.01 -11.07 -9.14
N GLU A 16 12.96 -12.40 -9.11
CA GLU A 16 11.90 -13.14 -8.42
C GLU A 16 11.90 -12.93 -6.90
N PHE A 17 13.09 -12.86 -6.32
CA PHE A 17 13.24 -12.57 -4.90
C PHE A 17 12.76 -11.15 -4.58
N ASP A 18 13.11 -10.15 -5.40
CA ASP A 18 12.68 -8.78 -5.26
C ASP A 18 11.17 -8.67 -5.43
N ALA A 19 10.58 -9.33 -6.42
CA ALA A 19 9.13 -9.43 -6.58
C ALA A 19 8.43 -10.00 -5.33
N ALA A 20 8.99 -11.06 -4.74
CA ALA A 20 8.44 -11.64 -3.52
C ALA A 20 8.54 -10.68 -2.32
N GLN A 21 9.59 -9.87 -2.23
CA GLN A 21 9.72 -8.83 -1.22
C GLN A 21 8.67 -7.73 -1.41
N HIS A 22 8.48 -7.24 -2.64
CA HIS A 22 7.44 -6.25 -2.96
C HIS A 22 6.03 -6.78 -2.69
N GLN A 23 5.74 -8.05 -3.00
CA GLN A 23 4.47 -8.67 -2.64
C GLN A 23 4.23 -8.69 -1.13
N ARG A 24 5.25 -9.03 -0.33
CA ARG A 24 5.16 -8.96 1.13
C ARG A 24 4.94 -7.54 1.64
N ALA A 25 5.63 -6.55 1.07
CA ALA A 25 5.45 -5.15 1.41
C ALA A 25 4.02 -4.68 1.10
N ALA A 26 3.43 -5.10 -0.02
CA ALA A 26 2.05 -4.82 -0.36
C ALA A 26 1.06 -5.40 0.68
N LEU A 27 1.28 -6.66 1.12
CA LEU A 27 0.43 -7.28 2.15
C LEU A 27 0.56 -6.58 3.52
N ILE A 28 1.75 -6.09 3.86
CA ILE A 28 1.97 -5.29 5.07
C ILE A 28 1.19 -3.98 4.98
N ALA A 29 1.30 -3.26 3.86
CA ALA A 29 0.56 -2.02 3.64
C ALA A 29 -0.97 -2.22 3.69
N GLU A 30 -1.49 -3.32 3.15
CA GLU A 30 -2.90 -3.66 3.30
C GLU A 30 -3.32 -3.93 4.75
N ARG A 31 -2.47 -4.58 5.52
CA ARG A 31 -2.70 -4.77 6.96
C ARG A 31 -2.73 -3.42 7.68
N ASP A 32 -1.78 -2.55 7.37
CA ASP A 32 -1.64 -1.25 8.01
C ASP A 32 -2.82 -0.33 7.64
N LYS A 33 -3.34 -0.41 6.40
CA LYS A 33 -4.62 0.20 6.00
C LYS A 33 -5.76 -0.24 6.92
N ARG A 34 -5.90 -1.55 7.16
CA ARG A 34 -6.96 -2.06 8.06
C ARG A 34 -6.79 -1.60 9.49
N ILE A 35 -5.56 -1.52 9.97
CA ILE A 35 -5.24 -0.99 11.30
C ILE A 35 -5.62 0.49 11.39
N ALA A 36 -5.24 1.31 10.41
CA ALA A 36 -5.55 2.73 10.37
C ALA A 36 -7.08 2.98 10.39
N LEU A 37 -7.85 2.21 9.65
CA LEU A 37 -9.31 2.29 9.68
C LEU A 37 -9.88 1.92 11.05
N ARG A 38 -9.40 0.83 11.67
CA ARG A 38 -9.85 0.44 13.03
C ARG A 38 -9.53 1.50 14.07
N GLN A 39 -8.33 2.09 14.00
CA GLN A 39 -7.94 3.18 14.89
C GLN A 39 -8.87 4.39 14.70
N SER A 40 -9.16 4.78 13.46
CA SER A 40 -10.09 5.87 13.19
C SER A 40 -11.50 5.59 13.74
N TYR A 41 -12.00 4.36 13.63
CA TYR A 41 -13.28 3.99 14.23
C TYR A 41 -13.27 4.06 15.75
N ALA A 42 -12.17 3.66 16.39
CA ALA A 42 -12.02 3.79 17.85
C ALA A 42 -11.98 5.26 18.27
N GLU A 43 -11.19 6.10 17.57
CA GLU A 43 -11.10 7.54 17.80
C GLU A 43 -12.49 8.21 17.65
N VAL A 44 -13.25 7.87 16.62
CA VAL A 44 -14.64 8.36 16.43
C VAL A 44 -15.54 7.93 17.58
N SER A 45 -15.45 6.67 18.02
CA SER A 45 -16.24 6.16 19.14
C SER A 45 -15.92 6.91 20.44
N ASP A 46 -14.64 7.16 20.70
CA ASP A 46 -14.18 7.88 21.90
C ASP A 46 -14.58 9.34 21.86
N ALA A 47 -14.40 10.02 20.72
CA ALA A 47 -14.87 11.38 20.51
C ALA A 47 -16.39 11.49 20.74
N THR A 48 -17.16 10.58 20.14
CA THR A 48 -18.63 10.56 20.30
C THR A 48 -19.04 10.37 21.76
N ARG A 49 -18.37 9.47 22.50
CA ARG A 49 -18.64 9.25 23.93
C ARG A 49 -18.27 10.47 24.77
N SER A 50 -17.12 11.07 24.52
CA SER A 50 -16.66 12.28 25.19
C SER A 50 -17.65 13.42 24.98
N ASN A 51 -18.09 13.60 23.76
CA ASN A 51 -19.00 14.63 23.34
C ASN A 51 -20.40 14.48 23.97
N ARG A 52 -20.93 13.25 24.01
CA ARG A 52 -22.18 12.96 24.73
C ARG A 52 -22.10 13.32 26.21
N ARG A 53 -20.95 13.05 26.85
CA ARG A 53 -20.71 13.43 28.24
C ARG A 53 -20.66 14.97 28.42
N ALA A 54 -20.02 15.67 27.48
CA ALA A 54 -19.94 17.13 27.51
C ALA A 54 -21.34 17.76 27.37
N ILE A 55 -22.13 17.34 26.39
CA ILE A 55 -23.51 17.78 26.21
C ILE A 55 -24.37 17.43 27.44
N GLY A 56 -24.19 16.25 28.01
CA GLY A 56 -24.88 15.84 29.25
C GLY A 56 -24.57 16.75 30.44
N ARG A 57 -23.29 17.13 30.61
CA ARG A 57 -22.88 18.10 31.64
C ARG A 57 -23.51 19.48 31.43
N ILE A 58 -23.49 19.99 30.20
CA ILE A 58 -24.12 21.27 29.88
C ILE A 58 -25.61 21.24 30.21
N ARG A 59 -26.33 20.19 29.81
CA ARG A 59 -27.76 20.02 30.16
C ARG A 59 -28.01 19.96 31.65
N ALA A 60 -27.17 19.23 32.42
CA ALA A 60 -27.30 19.14 33.86
C ALA A 60 -27.04 20.49 34.56
N MET A 61 -26.06 21.28 34.09
CA MET A 61 -25.78 22.61 34.62
C MET A 61 -26.98 23.55 34.44
N TYR A 62 -27.57 23.59 33.23
CA TYR A 62 -28.75 24.42 32.97
C TYR A 62 -29.98 23.92 33.74
N GLY A 63 -30.19 22.59 33.80
CA GLY A 63 -31.30 22.03 34.58
C GLY A 63 -31.24 22.34 36.08
N ASN A 64 -30.02 22.36 36.65
CA ASN A 64 -29.83 22.66 38.07
C ASN A 64 -29.90 24.16 38.38
N SER A 65 -29.72 25.04 37.38
CA SER A 65 -29.83 26.48 37.58
C SER A 65 -31.26 27.02 37.52
N GLY A 66 -32.26 26.17 37.29
CA GLY A 66 -33.66 26.57 37.15
C GLY A 66 -33.98 27.37 35.89
N LEU A 67 -33.04 27.54 34.99
CA LEU A 67 -33.21 28.21 33.71
C LEU A 67 -33.97 27.34 32.70
N ARG A 68 -34.91 27.91 31.99
CA ARG A 68 -35.57 27.21 30.89
C ARG A 68 -34.56 26.98 29.76
N MET A 69 -34.56 25.77 29.19
CA MET A 69 -33.79 25.42 27.97
C MET A 69 -34.47 26.05 26.73
N SER A 70 -34.47 27.37 26.65
CA SER A 70 -35.03 28.14 25.51
C SER A 70 -34.18 29.40 25.28
N GLY A 71 -34.02 29.81 24.03
CA GLY A 71 -33.16 30.91 23.63
C GLY A 71 -31.67 30.59 23.78
N SER A 72 -30.87 31.51 24.28
CA SER A 72 -29.40 31.42 24.36
C SER A 72 -28.80 30.08 24.90
N PRO A 73 -29.40 29.42 25.92
CA PRO A 73 -28.92 28.09 26.33
C PRO A 73 -29.12 26.98 25.29
N LEU A 74 -30.17 27.07 24.49
CA LEU A 74 -30.43 26.12 23.39
C LEU A 74 -29.46 26.36 22.25
N ASP A 75 -29.21 27.62 21.88
CA ASP A 75 -28.25 27.99 20.82
C ASP A 75 -26.85 27.48 21.16
N VAL A 76 -26.37 27.60 22.40
CA VAL A 76 -25.09 27.08 22.84
C VAL A 76 -25.03 25.54 22.72
N LEU A 77 -26.15 24.86 22.96
CA LEU A 77 -26.22 23.40 22.84
C LEU A 77 -26.18 22.95 21.37
N GLU A 78 -26.85 23.69 20.48
CA GLU A 78 -26.86 23.43 19.04
C GLU A 78 -25.48 23.69 18.44
N ASP A 79 -24.84 24.81 18.77
CA ASP A 79 -23.48 25.14 18.34
C ASP A 79 -22.47 24.06 18.81
N THR A 80 -22.54 23.66 20.08
CA THR A 80 -21.70 22.57 20.61
C THR A 80 -21.94 21.27 19.87
N ALA A 81 -23.18 20.92 19.56
CA ALA A 81 -23.50 19.71 18.82
C ALA A 81 -22.99 19.75 17.36
N ALA A 82 -23.06 20.92 16.73
CA ALA A 82 -22.51 21.13 15.39
C ALA A 82 -20.99 20.99 15.36
N GLU A 83 -20.28 21.60 16.31
CA GLU A 83 -18.82 21.51 16.44
C GLU A 83 -18.36 20.08 16.68
N VAL A 84 -19.05 19.33 17.53
CA VAL A 84 -18.86 17.91 17.78
C VAL A 84 -18.98 17.08 16.49
N ASN A 85 -19.99 17.35 15.69
CA ASN A 85 -20.18 16.62 14.43
C ASN A 85 -19.06 16.92 13.43
N LEU A 86 -18.55 18.15 13.40
CA LEU A 86 -17.40 18.54 12.59
C LEU A 86 -16.14 17.81 13.04
N ASP A 87 -15.88 17.69 14.34
CA ASP A 87 -14.71 16.96 14.85
C ASP A 87 -14.77 15.47 14.49
N VAL A 88 -15.93 14.84 14.63
CA VAL A 88 -16.11 13.44 14.20
C VAL A 88 -15.90 13.30 12.69
N ALA A 89 -16.38 14.24 11.90
CA ALA A 89 -16.18 14.23 10.45
C ALA A 89 -14.68 14.39 10.09
N ARG A 90 -13.94 15.27 10.78
CA ARG A 90 -12.50 15.46 10.61
C ARG A 90 -11.72 14.19 10.94
N ILE A 91 -12.03 13.52 12.07
CA ILE A 91 -11.39 12.26 12.46
C ILE A 91 -11.62 11.18 11.40
N LYS A 92 -12.85 11.02 10.91
CA LYS A 92 -13.17 10.09 9.82
C LYS A 92 -12.38 10.40 8.56
N TYR A 93 -12.35 11.66 8.14
CA TYR A 93 -11.63 12.09 6.95
C TYR A 93 -10.13 11.81 7.06
N GLN A 94 -9.51 12.14 8.19
CA GLN A 94 -8.10 11.83 8.45
C GLN A 94 -7.82 10.32 8.43
N GLY A 95 -8.73 9.52 8.97
CA GLY A 95 -8.64 8.05 8.92
C GLY A 95 -8.70 7.50 7.50
N THR A 96 -9.59 8.04 6.66
CA THR A 96 -9.67 7.64 5.24
C THR A 96 -8.45 8.08 4.45
N LEU A 97 -7.90 9.27 4.71
CA LEU A 97 -6.65 9.72 4.07
C LEU A 97 -5.47 8.83 4.44
N ARG A 98 -5.31 8.47 5.72
CA ARG A 98 -4.27 7.53 6.17
C ARG A 98 -4.43 6.17 5.46
N ALA A 99 -5.65 5.65 5.40
CA ALA A 99 -5.95 4.39 4.72
C ALA A 99 -5.67 4.44 3.22
N ALA A 100 -6.00 5.55 2.56
CA ALA A 100 -5.69 5.75 1.14
C ALA A 100 -4.18 5.78 0.86
N GLY A 101 -3.39 6.39 1.76
CA GLY A 101 -1.92 6.37 1.65
C GLY A 101 -1.33 4.96 1.72
N TYR A 102 -1.85 4.10 2.60
CA TYR A 102 -1.44 2.69 2.65
C TYR A 102 -1.90 1.90 1.43
N GLU A 103 -3.09 2.19 0.90
CA GLU A 103 -3.58 1.57 -0.33
C GLU A 103 -2.70 1.90 -1.53
N GLU A 104 -2.31 3.17 -1.67
CA GLU A 104 -1.38 3.61 -2.70
C GLU A 104 -0.03 2.89 -2.57
N THR A 105 0.51 2.80 -1.36
CA THR A 105 1.74 2.05 -1.08
C THR A 105 1.61 0.57 -1.47
N ALA A 106 0.47 -0.05 -1.17
CA ALA A 106 0.23 -1.45 -1.55
C ALA A 106 0.18 -1.61 -3.08
N ASN A 107 -0.48 -0.69 -3.78
CA ASN A 107 -0.58 -0.72 -5.25
C ASN A 107 0.78 -0.50 -5.91
N GLN A 108 1.58 0.45 -5.43
CA GLN A 108 2.95 0.69 -5.92
C GLN A 108 3.82 -0.56 -5.76
N ASN A 109 3.77 -1.20 -4.60
CA ASN A 109 4.52 -2.45 -4.37
C ASN A 109 4.04 -3.60 -5.26
N ARG A 110 2.74 -3.72 -5.52
CA ARG A 110 2.22 -4.73 -6.47
C ARG A 110 2.73 -4.48 -7.89
N THR A 111 2.64 -3.24 -8.35
CA THR A 111 3.14 -2.86 -9.68
C THR A 111 4.63 -3.14 -9.80
N GLN A 112 5.42 -2.83 -8.76
CA GLN A 112 6.85 -3.14 -8.77
C GLN A 112 7.10 -4.65 -8.82
N ALA A 113 6.37 -5.44 -8.05
CA ALA A 113 6.48 -6.90 -8.08
C ALA A 113 6.15 -7.48 -9.47
N GLU A 114 5.16 -6.93 -10.17
CA GLU A 114 4.84 -7.33 -11.54
C GLU A 114 5.97 -6.99 -12.51
N LEU A 115 6.57 -5.81 -12.39
CA LEU A 115 7.73 -5.41 -13.21
C LEU A 115 8.94 -6.31 -12.98
N ASP A 116 9.22 -6.68 -11.73
CA ASP A 116 10.30 -7.59 -11.38
C ASP A 116 10.08 -8.98 -11.97
N LEU A 117 8.85 -9.50 -11.94
CA LEU A 117 8.49 -10.77 -12.58
C LEU A 117 8.63 -10.71 -14.10
N MET A 118 8.24 -9.60 -14.73
CA MET A 118 8.45 -9.39 -16.18
C MET A 118 9.95 -9.35 -16.51
N THR A 119 10.76 -8.72 -15.68
CA THR A 119 12.22 -8.70 -15.82
C THR A 119 12.80 -10.09 -15.70
N ALA A 120 12.38 -10.89 -14.71
CA ALA A 120 12.80 -12.27 -14.55
C ALA A 120 12.48 -13.14 -15.77
N ASP A 121 11.28 -12.97 -16.36
CA ASP A 121 10.89 -13.71 -17.57
C ASP A 121 11.70 -13.30 -18.79
N ASN A 122 11.95 -12.00 -18.95
CA ASN A 122 12.80 -11.47 -20.02
C ASN A 122 14.25 -11.99 -19.92
N ASP A 123 14.81 -12.01 -18.72
CA ASP A 123 16.16 -12.54 -18.48
C ASP A 123 16.25 -14.03 -18.82
N ARG A 124 15.24 -14.81 -18.46
CA ARG A 124 15.15 -16.22 -18.83
C ARG A 124 15.08 -16.43 -20.33
N ARG A 125 14.27 -15.60 -21.03
CA ARG A 125 14.14 -15.66 -22.50
C ARG A 125 15.44 -15.27 -23.18
N SER A 126 16.05 -14.14 -22.79
CA SER A 126 17.32 -13.67 -23.36
C SER A 126 18.45 -14.66 -23.16
N GLY A 127 18.52 -15.30 -21.96
CA GLY A 127 19.46 -16.36 -21.68
C GLY A 127 19.31 -17.58 -22.61
N ARG A 128 18.07 -17.96 -22.96
CA ARG A 128 17.80 -19.02 -23.93
C ARG A 128 18.22 -18.65 -25.34
N TYR A 129 17.89 -17.43 -25.79
CA TYR A 129 18.28 -16.96 -27.13
C TYR A 129 19.78 -16.84 -27.29
N SER A 130 20.49 -16.30 -26.30
CA SER A 130 21.96 -16.22 -26.34
C SER A 130 22.63 -17.59 -26.34
N ALA A 131 22.06 -18.56 -25.66
CA ALA A 131 22.55 -19.96 -25.69
C ALA A 131 22.36 -20.61 -27.07
N VAL A 132 21.21 -20.40 -27.71
CA VAL A 132 20.94 -20.91 -29.07
C VAL A 132 21.85 -20.25 -30.09
N ALA A 133 21.98 -18.91 -30.02
CA ALA A 133 22.89 -18.17 -30.92
C ALA A 133 24.35 -18.63 -30.78
N ALA A 134 24.81 -18.90 -29.56
CA ALA A 134 26.16 -19.39 -29.31
C ALA A 134 26.39 -20.81 -29.88
N VAL A 135 25.36 -21.67 -29.86
CA VAL A 135 25.42 -23.00 -30.49
C VAL A 135 25.51 -22.89 -32.00
N LEU A 136 24.67 -22.06 -32.63
CA LEU A 136 24.65 -21.87 -34.08
C LEU A 136 25.93 -21.18 -34.59
N GLY A 137 26.44 -20.17 -33.85
CA GLY A 137 27.70 -19.50 -34.17
C GLY A 137 28.93 -20.43 -34.04
N GLY A 138 28.92 -21.32 -33.05
CA GLY A 138 29.98 -22.31 -32.84
C GLY A 138 30.07 -23.36 -33.99
N ILE A 139 28.93 -23.77 -34.53
CA ILE A 139 28.87 -24.68 -35.68
C ILE A 139 29.42 -24.00 -36.95
N GLY A 140 29.12 -22.72 -37.17
CA GLY A 140 29.64 -21.95 -38.31
C GLY A 140 31.16 -21.79 -38.30
N GLN A 141 31.78 -21.57 -37.13
CA GLN A 141 33.23 -21.50 -36.98
C GLN A 141 33.93 -22.83 -37.21
N ALA A 142 33.33 -23.93 -36.72
CA ALA A 142 33.90 -25.28 -36.95
C ALA A 142 33.88 -25.71 -38.42
N ALA A 143 32.87 -25.27 -39.20
CA ALA A 143 32.79 -25.54 -40.62
C ALA A 143 33.78 -24.66 -41.45
N GLY A 144 34.08 -23.41 -40.99
CA GLY A 144 34.99 -22.48 -41.68
C GLY A 144 36.47 -22.85 -41.58
N THR A 145 36.90 -23.55 -40.51
CA THR A 145 38.29 -23.98 -40.31
C THR A 145 38.67 -25.27 -41.06
N GLY A 146 37.65 -25.99 -41.54
CA GLY A 146 37.88 -27.24 -42.32
C GLY A 146 38.31 -27.02 -43.78
N TYR A 147 38.16 -25.83 -44.37
CA TYR A 147 38.50 -25.55 -45.76
C TYR A 147 39.85 -24.88 -46.01
N SER A 148 40.64 -24.63 -44.95
CA SER A 148 41.97 -24.00 -45.09
C SER A 148 43.16 -25.01 -45.07
N LEU A 149 42.92 -26.31 -45.24
CA LEU A 149 43.94 -27.37 -45.24
C LEU A 149 43.90 -28.21 -46.54
N LEU A 150 43.57 -27.61 -47.68
CA LEU A 150 43.79 -28.27 -48.98
C LEU A 150 44.64 -27.36 -49.92
#